data_48afc12c1d2dd1a591498a0ebe3e78e5
#
_entry.id   48afc12c1d2dd1a591498a0ebe3e78e5
#
_cell.length_a   1.000
_cell.length_b   1.000
_cell.length_c   1.000
_cell.angle_alpha   90.00
_cell.angle_beta   90.00
_cell.angle_gamma   90.00
#
_symmetry.space_group_name_H-M   'P 1'
#
loop_
_entity.id
_entity.type
_entity.pdbx_description
1 polymer ?
#
loop_
_entity_poly.entity_id
_entity_poly.type
_entity_poly.pdbx_seq_one_letter_code
_entity_poly.pdbx_strand_id
1 'polypeptide(L)'
;MHRQTITRTPRATPLRALLAATLSLGLFGTAAQSGESTSADVLSIGGSVTEIVYALDQEHRLVARDTTSTYPPEATTLPDVGYMRALSAEGVLSVAPKLVLSEEGAGPPATIDVLNAAGIAIVTVPDRYDAEGIGLKIRKVGAALGVADKADRLASRIETDLNEAARKSDARADADRKRVLFVLSTEGGSILASGTGTAAHAIIGLAGGKNAVTGFEGYKRMTDEAVTTAAPDVILVMDREGNHAITAESLSTLPAIRPTPAGRNGAVIRMNGLYLLGFGPRTAKAVADLSTALYGS
;
A
#
# COMPACT_ATOMS: atom_id res chain seq x y z
N MET A 1 28.36 44.60 98.65
CA MET A 1 27.03 45.23 98.84
C MET A 1 26.04 44.42 98.02
N HIS A 2 25.26 43.66 98.70
CA HIS A 2 23.78 43.67 98.77
C HIS A 2 23.09 43.46 97.37
N ARG A 3 22.15 42.63 97.12
CA ARG A 3 21.25 41.83 97.99
C ARG A 3 20.68 40.65 97.14
N GLN A 4 20.46 39.55 97.81
CA GLN A 4 19.56 38.46 97.38
C GLN A 4 18.13 38.91 97.11
N THR A 5 17.43 38.31 96.28
CA THR A 5 16.06 37.88 96.63
C THR A 5 15.64 36.67 95.79
N ILE A 6 15.23 35.68 96.50
CA ILE A 6 14.58 34.41 96.14
C ILE A 6 13.13 34.71 95.78
N THR A 7 12.51 34.00 94.87
CA THR A 7 11.19 33.33 95.11
C THR A 7 10.67 32.55 93.91
N ARG A 8 10.51 31.30 94.14
CA ARG A 8 9.28 30.46 94.00
C ARG A 8 8.76 30.11 92.59
N THR A 9 8.97 28.84 92.35
CA THR A 9 8.09 28.02 91.42
C THR A 9 6.65 27.95 91.89
N PRO A 10 5.70 27.78 90.99
CA PRO A 10 4.75 26.66 91.18
C PRO A 10 4.66 25.71 89.97
N ARG A 11 4.36 24.53 90.36
CA ARG A 11 3.91 23.41 89.55
C ARG A 11 2.62 23.70 88.80
N ALA A 12 2.48 23.17 87.56
CA ALA A 12 1.17 22.78 87.03
C ALA A 12 1.30 21.86 85.82
N THR A 13 0.83 20.74 85.98
CA THR A 13 0.01 19.77 85.22
C THR A 13 0.12 19.71 83.67
N PRO A 14 0.16 18.52 83.13
CA PRO A 14 0.24 18.26 81.72
C PRO A 14 -1.13 18.36 81.05
N LEU A 15 -1.24 19.16 79.99
CA LEU A 15 -2.39 19.16 79.10
C LEU A 15 -2.08 18.43 77.81
N ARG A 16 -2.90 17.44 77.57
CA ARG A 16 -2.85 16.51 76.41
C ARG A 16 -2.73 17.27 75.07
N ALA A 17 -1.66 17.03 74.30
CA ALA A 17 -1.55 17.45 72.92
C ALA A 17 -2.34 16.47 72.04
N LEU A 18 -3.41 16.95 71.41
CA LEU A 18 -4.14 16.28 70.35
C LEU A 18 -3.30 16.31 69.09
N LEU A 19 -2.87 15.12 68.64
CA LEU A 19 -2.22 14.93 67.32
C LEU A 19 -3.31 15.06 66.22
N ALA A 20 -3.34 16.15 65.52
CA ALA A 20 -4.08 16.30 64.29
C ALA A 20 -3.26 15.70 63.13
N ALA A 21 -3.55 14.45 62.78
CA ALA A 21 -3.02 13.84 61.56
C ALA A 21 -3.78 14.43 60.37
N THR A 22 -3.17 15.33 59.62
CA THR A 22 -3.64 15.78 58.34
C THR A 22 -3.32 14.73 57.30
N LEU A 23 -4.35 13.91 56.97
CA LEU A 23 -4.32 12.96 55.85
C LEU A 23 -4.36 13.74 54.53
N SER A 24 -3.17 13.98 53.92
CA SER A 24 -3.05 14.54 52.57
C SER A 24 -3.50 13.50 51.59
N LEU A 25 -4.77 13.54 51.18
CA LEU A 25 -5.32 12.74 50.08
C LEU A 25 -4.75 13.28 48.76
N GLY A 26 -3.65 12.69 48.28
CA GLY A 26 -3.11 12.97 46.97
C GLY A 26 -4.13 12.52 45.90
N LEU A 27 -4.85 13.46 45.30
CA LEU A 27 -5.56 13.22 44.05
C LEU A 27 -4.50 12.93 42.97
N PHE A 28 -4.21 11.63 42.74
CA PHE A 28 -3.67 11.21 41.46
C PHE A 28 -4.76 11.43 40.41
N GLY A 29 -4.75 12.59 39.78
CA GLY A 29 -5.47 12.83 38.56
C GLY A 29 -4.92 11.88 37.49
N THR A 30 -5.57 10.75 37.25
CA THR A 30 -5.41 10.03 36.02
C THR A 30 -5.85 10.98 34.91
N ALA A 31 -4.85 11.58 34.21
CA ALA A 31 -5.10 12.20 32.94
C ALA A 31 -5.64 11.08 32.03
N ALA A 32 -6.97 10.99 31.94
CA ALA A 32 -7.61 10.28 30.88
C ALA A 32 -7.13 10.99 29.60
N GLN A 33 -6.18 10.37 28.88
CA GLN A 33 -5.97 10.68 27.49
C GLN A 33 -7.30 10.35 26.79
N SER A 34 -8.14 11.38 26.65
CA SER A 34 -9.21 11.36 25.66
C SER A 34 -8.50 11.24 24.32
N GLY A 35 -8.34 9.99 23.85
CA GLY A 35 -8.08 9.75 22.45
C GLY A 35 -9.20 10.45 21.71
N GLU A 36 -8.89 11.57 21.07
CA GLU A 36 -9.79 12.15 20.08
C GLU A 36 -10.10 11.02 19.11
N SER A 37 -11.33 10.53 19.17
CA SER A 37 -11.91 9.71 18.12
C SER A 37 -11.96 10.61 16.89
N THR A 38 -10.87 10.59 16.10
CA THR A 38 -10.85 11.29 14.83
C THR A 38 -11.95 10.64 13.99
N SER A 39 -13.01 11.43 13.75
CA SER A 39 -14.08 11.00 12.85
C SER A 39 -13.46 10.62 11.51
N ALA A 40 -13.98 9.58 10.87
CA ALA A 40 -13.56 9.18 9.53
C ALA A 40 -13.67 10.39 8.59
N ASP A 41 -12.59 10.71 7.89
CA ASP A 41 -12.45 11.94 7.11
C ASP A 41 -11.57 11.77 5.86
N VAL A 42 -11.03 10.56 5.63
CA VAL A 42 -10.05 10.26 4.57
C VAL A 42 -10.69 9.41 3.48
N LEU A 43 -10.54 9.82 2.23
CA LEU A 43 -10.78 8.98 1.06
C LEU A 43 -9.43 8.48 0.53
N SER A 44 -9.27 7.18 0.36
CA SER A 44 -8.10 6.60 -0.32
C SER A 44 -8.42 6.23 -1.76
N ILE A 45 -7.57 6.67 -2.69
CA ILE A 45 -7.64 6.40 -4.11
C ILE A 45 -6.36 5.71 -4.55
N GLY A 46 -6.48 4.48 -5.03
CA GLY A 46 -5.38 3.57 -5.34
C GLY A 46 -5.26 2.45 -4.31
N GLY A 47 -5.27 1.20 -4.80
CA GLY A 47 -5.27 0.02 -3.93
C GLY A 47 -4.06 -0.05 -3.00
N SER A 48 -2.88 0.37 -3.47
CA SER A 48 -1.67 0.41 -2.66
C SER A 48 -1.74 1.47 -1.55
N VAL A 49 -2.40 2.60 -1.80
CA VAL A 49 -2.62 3.67 -0.81
C VAL A 49 -3.52 3.16 0.31
N THR A 50 -4.64 2.52 -0.04
CA THR A 50 -5.54 1.90 0.93
C THR A 50 -4.82 0.85 1.78
N GLU A 51 -4.04 -0.02 1.15
CA GLU A 51 -3.24 -1.03 1.85
C GLU A 51 -2.25 -0.41 2.85
N ILE A 52 -1.62 0.72 2.49
CA ILE A 52 -0.72 1.47 3.39
C ILE A 52 -1.49 2.06 4.57
N VAL A 53 -2.68 2.64 4.36
CA VAL A 53 -3.51 3.18 5.45
C VAL A 53 -3.80 2.10 6.48
N TYR A 54 -4.20 0.89 6.05
CA TYR A 54 -4.39 -0.26 6.94
C TYR A 54 -3.09 -0.71 7.62
N ALA A 55 -1.98 -0.77 6.90
CA ALA A 55 -0.68 -1.15 7.47
C ALA A 55 -0.15 -0.14 8.50
N LEU A 56 -0.67 1.08 8.49
CA LEU A 56 -0.40 2.12 9.47
C LEU A 56 -1.45 2.17 10.60
N ASP A 57 -2.40 1.22 10.68
CA ASP A 57 -3.52 1.17 11.63
C ASP A 57 -4.33 2.50 11.65
N GLN A 58 -4.58 3.05 10.46
CA GLN A 58 -5.34 4.28 10.27
C GLN A 58 -6.65 4.07 9.49
N GLU A 59 -7.08 2.83 9.32
CA GLU A 59 -8.29 2.43 8.60
C GLU A 59 -9.57 3.06 9.17
N HIS A 60 -9.59 3.32 10.47
CA HIS A 60 -10.71 3.97 11.15
C HIS A 60 -10.98 5.41 10.64
N ARG A 61 -10.02 6.00 9.94
CA ARG A 61 -10.17 7.30 9.30
C ARG A 61 -10.79 7.24 7.91
N LEU A 62 -10.86 6.06 7.29
CA LEU A 62 -11.38 5.93 5.94
C LEU A 62 -12.91 6.10 5.89
N VAL A 63 -13.39 7.04 5.07
CA VAL A 63 -14.82 7.22 4.74
C VAL A 63 -15.21 6.44 3.49
N ALA A 64 -14.26 6.24 2.56
CA ALA A 64 -14.49 5.56 1.29
C ALA A 64 -13.16 5.13 0.64
N ARG A 65 -13.28 4.35 -0.42
CA ARG A 65 -12.17 3.85 -1.24
C ARG A 65 -12.51 3.89 -2.72
N ASP A 66 -11.53 3.71 -3.59
CA ASP A 66 -11.76 3.48 -5.02
C ASP A 66 -11.94 1.98 -5.35
N THR A 67 -12.38 1.67 -6.56
CA THR A 67 -12.63 0.28 -7.01
C THR A 67 -11.39 -0.61 -6.93
N THR A 68 -10.17 -0.08 -7.06
CA THR A 68 -8.93 -0.87 -7.02
C THR A 68 -8.52 -1.28 -5.61
N SER A 69 -9.11 -0.69 -4.59
CA SER A 69 -8.83 -0.90 -3.17
C SER A 69 -9.52 -2.16 -2.66
N THR A 70 -8.98 -3.33 -2.99
CA THR A 70 -9.56 -4.65 -2.68
C THR A 70 -8.87 -5.38 -1.54
N TYR A 71 -7.84 -4.78 -0.93
CA TYR A 71 -7.11 -5.38 0.19
C TYR A 71 -6.83 -4.33 1.28
N PRO A 72 -6.90 -4.73 2.57
CA PRO A 72 -7.40 -6.04 3.03
C PRO A 72 -8.90 -6.21 2.69
N PRO A 73 -9.49 -7.43 2.84
CA PRO A 73 -10.88 -7.67 2.49
C PRO A 73 -11.86 -6.71 3.15
N GLU A 74 -11.58 -6.26 4.37
CA GLU A 74 -12.37 -5.31 5.15
C GLU A 74 -12.53 -3.96 4.41
N ALA A 75 -11.53 -3.56 3.62
CA ALA A 75 -11.61 -2.34 2.83
C ALA A 75 -12.79 -2.35 1.84
N THR A 76 -13.19 -3.54 1.37
CA THR A 76 -14.32 -3.67 0.41
C THR A 76 -15.67 -3.34 1.02
N THR A 77 -15.76 -3.23 2.35
CA THR A 77 -16.99 -2.81 3.05
C THR A 77 -17.21 -1.31 3.01
N LEU A 78 -16.16 -0.54 2.70
CA LEU A 78 -16.25 0.93 2.55
C LEU A 78 -16.97 1.32 1.25
N PRO A 79 -17.65 2.47 1.23
CA PRO A 79 -18.22 3.03 0.00
C PRO A 79 -17.19 3.11 -1.13
N ASP A 80 -17.60 2.72 -2.34
CA ASP A 80 -16.78 2.75 -3.54
C ASP A 80 -17.10 3.99 -4.36
N VAL A 81 -16.11 4.86 -4.60
CA VAL A 81 -16.28 6.11 -5.38
C VAL A 81 -15.94 5.93 -6.87
N GLY A 82 -15.72 4.71 -7.31
CA GLY A 82 -15.42 4.38 -8.72
C GLY A 82 -13.94 4.13 -8.97
N TYR A 83 -13.61 3.89 -10.26
CA TYR A 83 -12.25 3.55 -10.67
C TYR A 83 -11.33 4.77 -10.66
N MET A 84 -10.15 4.63 -10.07
CA MET A 84 -9.19 5.73 -9.85
C MET A 84 -8.88 6.59 -11.09
N ARG A 85 -8.92 6.01 -12.29
CA ARG A 85 -8.63 6.74 -13.55
C ARG A 85 -9.89 7.27 -14.26
N ALA A 86 -11.06 7.01 -13.68
CA ALA A 86 -12.36 7.45 -14.20
C ALA A 86 -13.27 7.95 -13.07
N LEU A 87 -12.69 8.69 -12.11
CA LEU A 87 -13.41 9.26 -10.97
C LEU A 87 -14.44 10.29 -11.44
N SER A 88 -15.60 10.31 -10.78
CA SER A 88 -16.55 11.41 -10.87
C SER A 88 -16.42 12.35 -9.67
N ALA A 89 -16.48 13.65 -9.90
CA ALA A 89 -16.47 14.63 -8.80
C ALA A 89 -17.66 14.42 -7.87
N GLU A 90 -18.83 14.11 -8.40
CA GLU A 90 -20.03 13.83 -7.61
C GLU A 90 -19.82 12.62 -6.69
N GLY A 91 -19.27 11.51 -7.21
CA GLY A 91 -18.98 10.30 -6.42
C GLY A 91 -18.01 10.58 -5.26
N VAL A 92 -16.97 11.38 -5.50
CA VAL A 92 -16.02 11.77 -4.46
C VAL A 92 -16.67 12.72 -3.45
N LEU A 93 -17.42 13.72 -3.89
CA LEU A 93 -18.06 14.71 -3.02
C LEU A 93 -19.17 14.09 -2.17
N SER A 94 -19.85 13.04 -2.64
CA SER A 94 -20.94 12.38 -1.92
C SER A 94 -20.52 11.76 -0.59
N VAL A 95 -19.24 11.39 -0.45
CA VAL A 95 -18.68 10.83 0.80
C VAL A 95 -18.05 11.90 1.70
N ALA A 96 -18.13 13.18 1.31
CA ALA A 96 -17.70 14.35 2.07
C ALA A 96 -16.28 14.21 2.72
N PRO A 97 -15.23 13.83 1.98
CA PRO A 97 -13.90 13.67 2.54
C PRO A 97 -13.31 15.03 2.87
N LYS A 98 -12.49 15.11 3.94
CA LYS A 98 -11.67 16.28 4.22
C LYS A 98 -10.27 16.16 3.62
N LEU A 99 -9.80 14.93 3.49
CA LEU A 99 -8.52 14.57 2.92
C LEU A 99 -8.70 13.46 1.88
N VAL A 100 -8.10 13.64 0.72
CA VAL A 100 -7.97 12.61 -0.32
C VAL A 100 -6.50 12.22 -0.43
N LEU A 101 -6.20 10.95 -0.16
CA LEU A 101 -4.92 10.33 -0.49
C LEU A 101 -5.05 9.71 -1.87
N SER A 102 -4.42 10.31 -2.86
CA SER A 102 -4.60 9.94 -4.27
C SER A 102 -3.31 9.42 -4.87
N GLU A 103 -3.32 8.17 -5.33
CA GLU A 103 -2.18 7.63 -6.08
C GLU A 103 -1.97 8.43 -7.38
N GLU A 104 -0.72 8.64 -7.76
CA GLU A 104 -0.34 9.32 -8.98
C GLU A 104 -1.01 8.69 -10.20
N GLY A 105 -1.49 9.53 -11.13
CA GLY A 105 -2.25 9.08 -12.30
C GLY A 105 -3.74 8.84 -12.04
N ALA A 106 -4.24 9.15 -10.85
CA ALA A 106 -5.69 9.23 -10.61
C ALA A 106 -6.30 10.42 -11.37
N GLY A 107 -7.53 10.27 -11.80
CA GLY A 107 -8.18 11.32 -12.60
C GLY A 107 -9.56 10.93 -13.10
N PRO A 108 -10.09 11.65 -14.08
CA PRO A 108 -9.43 12.58 -15.00
C PRO A 108 -9.00 13.91 -14.34
N PRO A 109 -8.07 14.67 -14.93
CA PRO A 109 -7.62 15.96 -14.38
C PRO A 109 -8.74 16.92 -14.06
N ALA A 110 -9.76 17.00 -14.91
CA ALA A 110 -10.92 17.85 -14.67
C ALA A 110 -11.66 17.51 -13.36
N THR A 111 -11.72 16.25 -12.97
CA THR A 111 -12.28 15.85 -11.67
C THR A 111 -11.41 16.38 -10.53
N ILE A 112 -10.08 16.25 -10.63
CA ILE A 112 -9.14 16.75 -9.62
C ILE A 112 -9.28 18.27 -9.47
N ASP A 113 -9.43 19.01 -10.57
CA ASP A 113 -9.63 20.46 -10.56
C ASP A 113 -10.91 20.86 -9.80
N VAL A 114 -12.01 20.14 -10.04
CA VAL A 114 -13.28 20.36 -9.32
C VAL A 114 -13.14 20.12 -7.81
N LEU A 115 -12.45 19.04 -7.42
CA LEU A 115 -12.22 18.72 -6.01
C LEU A 115 -11.34 19.79 -5.32
N ASN A 116 -10.30 20.26 -6.00
CA ASN A 116 -9.47 21.38 -5.51
C ASN A 116 -10.29 22.66 -5.34
N ALA A 117 -11.15 22.99 -6.32
CA ALA A 117 -12.04 24.14 -6.25
C ALA A 117 -13.07 24.04 -5.11
N ALA A 118 -13.45 22.81 -4.73
CA ALA A 118 -14.31 22.54 -3.58
C ALA A 118 -13.57 22.64 -2.23
N GLY A 119 -12.26 22.93 -2.24
CA GLY A 119 -11.45 23.10 -1.03
C GLY A 119 -11.06 21.80 -0.34
N ILE A 120 -11.14 20.67 -1.02
CA ILE A 120 -10.71 19.38 -0.47
C ILE A 120 -9.18 19.29 -0.51
N ALA A 121 -8.57 18.91 0.61
CA ALA A 121 -7.14 18.64 0.66
C ALA A 121 -6.80 17.36 -0.13
N ILE A 122 -5.98 17.47 -1.18
CA ILE A 122 -5.53 16.31 -1.97
C ILE A 122 -4.02 16.13 -1.79
N VAL A 123 -3.62 14.95 -1.35
CA VAL A 123 -2.23 14.54 -1.27
C VAL A 123 -1.96 13.52 -2.37
N THR A 124 -1.20 13.91 -3.38
CA THR A 124 -0.74 13.00 -4.43
C THR A 124 0.38 12.13 -3.90
N VAL A 125 0.19 10.82 -3.97
CA VAL A 125 1.10 9.77 -3.51
C VAL A 125 1.84 9.22 -4.72
N PRO A 126 3.20 9.27 -4.77
CA PRO A 126 3.96 8.85 -5.95
C PRO A 126 3.81 7.36 -6.24
N ASP A 127 3.86 6.98 -7.52
CA ASP A 127 3.76 5.59 -7.98
C ASP A 127 5.02 5.15 -8.73
N ARG A 128 6.07 4.79 -7.97
CA ARG A 128 7.34 4.26 -8.46
C ARG A 128 7.46 2.78 -8.14
N TYR A 129 8.09 2.02 -9.04
CA TYR A 129 8.13 0.56 -9.03
C TYR A 129 9.47 0.01 -8.54
N ASP A 130 9.99 0.57 -7.45
CA ASP A 130 11.22 0.14 -6.78
C ASP A 130 11.09 0.24 -5.24
N ALA A 131 12.08 -0.24 -4.51
CA ALA A 131 12.06 -0.23 -3.04
C ALA A 131 11.97 1.19 -2.47
N GLU A 132 12.73 2.14 -3.04
CA GLU A 132 12.71 3.55 -2.64
C GLU A 132 11.33 4.16 -2.90
N GLY A 133 10.72 3.88 -4.06
CA GLY A 133 9.40 4.38 -4.41
C GLY A 133 8.30 3.91 -3.47
N ILE A 134 8.33 2.64 -3.06
CA ILE A 134 7.40 2.12 -2.05
C ILE A 134 7.63 2.82 -0.71
N GLY A 135 8.90 3.00 -0.30
CA GLY A 135 9.24 3.72 0.91
C GLY A 135 8.74 5.17 0.90
N LEU A 136 8.92 5.89 -0.21
CA LEU A 136 8.39 7.24 -0.40
C LEU A 136 6.85 7.28 -0.33
N LYS A 137 6.17 6.32 -0.96
CA LYS A 137 4.72 6.16 -0.93
C LYS A 137 4.23 6.01 0.51
N ILE A 138 4.83 5.11 1.30
CA ILE A 138 4.48 4.86 2.70
C ILE A 138 4.71 6.12 3.56
N ARG A 139 5.87 6.76 3.43
CA ARG A 139 6.19 7.99 4.18
C ARG A 139 5.24 9.13 3.85
N LYS A 140 4.88 9.29 2.58
CA LYS A 140 3.94 10.33 2.13
C LYS A 140 2.56 10.15 2.76
N VAL A 141 2.04 8.91 2.75
CA VAL A 141 0.77 8.56 3.38
C VAL A 141 0.85 8.79 4.90
N GLY A 142 1.91 8.30 5.56
CA GLY A 142 2.08 8.45 6.99
C GLY A 142 2.20 9.90 7.46
N ALA A 143 2.91 10.75 6.69
CA ALA A 143 2.99 12.19 6.96
C ALA A 143 1.62 12.86 6.86
N ALA A 144 0.83 12.52 5.82
CA ALA A 144 -0.52 13.06 5.63
C ALA A 144 -1.50 12.63 6.74
N LEU A 145 -1.27 11.45 7.33
CA LEU A 145 -2.09 10.92 8.42
C LEU A 145 -1.58 11.30 9.83
N GLY A 146 -0.43 11.99 9.93
CA GLY A 146 0.16 12.38 11.22
C GLY A 146 0.86 11.26 11.98
N VAL A 147 1.25 10.18 11.29
CA VAL A 147 1.90 8.99 11.86
C VAL A 147 3.28 8.72 11.24
N ALA A 148 4.07 9.79 11.04
CA ALA A 148 5.35 9.75 10.33
C ALA A 148 6.32 8.69 10.88
N ASP A 149 6.52 8.62 12.21
CA ASP A 149 7.43 7.65 12.83
C ASP A 149 7.04 6.20 12.56
N LYS A 150 5.74 5.92 12.50
CA LYS A 150 5.24 4.57 12.18
C LYS A 150 5.47 4.25 10.71
N ALA A 151 5.25 5.24 9.84
CA ALA A 151 5.49 5.12 8.41
C ALA A 151 6.97 4.91 8.09
N ASP A 152 7.89 5.61 8.77
CA ASP A 152 9.33 5.42 8.59
C ASP A 152 9.79 4.01 8.95
N ARG A 153 9.30 3.46 10.06
CA ARG A 153 9.59 2.07 10.45
C ARG A 153 9.03 1.06 9.45
N LEU A 154 7.80 1.28 8.96
CA LEU A 154 7.18 0.42 7.95
C LEU A 154 7.96 0.48 6.64
N ALA A 155 8.26 1.68 6.16
CA ALA A 155 9.01 1.91 4.92
C ALA A 155 10.38 1.23 4.95
N SER A 156 11.18 1.45 6.01
CA SER A 156 12.52 0.87 6.14
C SER A 156 12.49 -0.66 6.14
N ARG A 157 11.49 -1.26 6.77
CA ARG A 157 11.30 -2.72 6.76
C ARG A 157 10.99 -3.21 5.35
N ILE A 158 10.02 -2.59 4.66
CA ILE A 158 9.62 -3.01 3.31
C ILE A 158 10.75 -2.81 2.29
N GLU A 159 11.49 -1.71 2.38
CA GLU A 159 12.68 -1.45 1.55
C GLU A 159 13.73 -2.56 1.74
N THR A 160 13.98 -2.96 2.99
CA THR A 160 14.91 -4.04 3.31
C THR A 160 14.44 -5.38 2.73
N ASP A 161 13.20 -5.76 2.98
CA ASP A 161 12.61 -7.02 2.52
C ASP A 161 12.62 -7.11 0.98
N LEU A 162 12.28 -6.02 0.29
CA LEU A 162 12.27 -6.00 -1.17
C LEU A 162 13.69 -6.05 -1.76
N ASN A 163 14.64 -5.34 -1.17
CA ASN A 163 16.04 -5.40 -1.59
C ASN A 163 16.65 -6.79 -1.37
N GLU A 164 16.23 -7.50 -0.33
CA GLU A 164 16.65 -8.91 -0.13
C GLU A 164 16.05 -9.84 -1.18
N ALA A 165 14.78 -9.69 -1.50
CA ALA A 165 14.11 -10.45 -2.55
C ALA A 165 14.77 -10.21 -3.90
N ALA A 166 15.05 -8.95 -4.26
CA ALA A 166 15.73 -8.59 -5.50
C ALA A 166 17.13 -9.19 -5.60
N ARG A 167 17.95 -9.13 -4.53
CA ARG A 167 19.30 -9.73 -4.51
C ARG A 167 19.29 -11.24 -4.76
N LYS A 168 18.30 -11.97 -4.20
CA LYS A 168 18.13 -13.41 -4.47
C LYS A 168 17.86 -13.68 -5.94
N SER A 169 17.06 -12.83 -6.56
CA SER A 169 16.71 -12.91 -7.98
C SER A 169 17.89 -12.54 -8.88
N ASP A 170 18.70 -11.55 -8.49
CA ASP A 170 19.88 -11.11 -9.27
C ASP A 170 21.01 -12.12 -9.28
N ALA A 171 21.09 -13.02 -8.30
CA ALA A 171 22.05 -14.10 -8.27
C ALA A 171 21.85 -15.12 -9.41
N ARG A 172 20.70 -15.09 -10.12
CA ARG A 172 20.40 -15.99 -11.24
C ARG A 172 21.17 -15.54 -12.49
N ALA A 173 21.85 -16.51 -13.12
CA ALA A 173 22.54 -16.24 -14.38
C ALA A 173 21.57 -15.76 -15.47
N ASP A 174 22.02 -14.84 -16.31
CA ASP A 174 21.16 -14.22 -17.32
C ASP A 174 20.55 -15.24 -18.31
N ALA A 175 21.29 -16.29 -18.64
CA ALA A 175 20.82 -17.37 -19.51
C ALA A 175 19.67 -18.20 -18.89
N ASP A 176 19.58 -18.25 -17.55
CA ASP A 176 18.57 -19.02 -16.84
C ASP A 176 17.30 -18.22 -16.54
N ARG A 177 17.30 -16.92 -16.87
CA ARG A 177 16.16 -16.05 -16.63
C ARG A 177 15.06 -16.29 -17.67
N LYS A 178 13.87 -16.70 -17.21
CA LYS A 178 12.71 -16.91 -18.09
C LYS A 178 12.22 -15.59 -18.68
N ARG A 179 11.87 -15.65 -19.97
CA ARG A 179 11.18 -14.54 -20.66
C ARG A 179 9.70 -14.59 -20.32
N VAL A 180 9.20 -13.54 -19.66
CA VAL A 180 7.84 -13.44 -19.19
C VAL A 180 7.09 -12.39 -20.00
N LEU A 181 5.97 -12.79 -20.61
CA LEU A 181 5.06 -11.88 -21.27
C LEU A 181 3.90 -11.57 -20.33
N PHE A 182 3.81 -10.33 -19.84
CA PHE A 182 2.62 -9.91 -19.11
C PHE A 182 1.52 -9.51 -20.09
N VAL A 183 0.34 -10.14 -19.95
CA VAL A 183 -0.84 -9.88 -20.77
C VAL A 183 -1.90 -9.18 -19.91
N LEU A 184 -2.21 -7.93 -20.27
CA LEU A 184 -3.22 -7.13 -19.57
C LEU A 184 -4.64 -7.43 -20.08
N SER A 185 -4.81 -7.69 -21.38
CA SER A 185 -6.10 -7.97 -22.03
C SER A 185 -5.89 -8.76 -23.32
N THR A 186 -6.89 -9.55 -23.66
CA THR A 186 -7.00 -10.26 -24.94
C THR A 186 -8.25 -9.85 -25.71
N GLU A 187 -8.86 -8.72 -25.37
CA GLU A 187 -10.08 -8.24 -26.01
C GLU A 187 -9.89 -8.03 -27.52
N GLY A 188 -10.88 -8.46 -28.29
CA GLY A 188 -10.84 -8.39 -29.76
C GLY A 188 -9.81 -9.35 -30.39
N GLY A 189 -9.35 -10.38 -29.64
CA GLY A 189 -8.36 -11.36 -30.11
C GLY A 189 -6.93 -10.83 -30.17
N SER A 190 -6.69 -9.60 -29.74
CA SER A 190 -5.39 -8.92 -29.79
C SER A 190 -4.79 -8.83 -28.40
N ILE A 191 -3.51 -9.17 -28.24
CA ILE A 191 -2.80 -9.17 -26.97
C ILE A 191 -2.37 -7.75 -26.62
N LEU A 192 -2.90 -7.19 -25.52
CA LEU A 192 -2.41 -5.97 -24.90
C LEU A 192 -1.32 -6.35 -23.88
N ALA A 193 -0.07 -6.09 -24.20
CA ALA A 193 1.08 -6.49 -23.40
C ALA A 193 1.79 -5.29 -22.74
N SER A 194 2.55 -5.60 -21.69
CA SER A 194 3.38 -4.64 -20.97
C SER A 194 4.78 -4.56 -21.59
N GLY A 195 5.18 -3.34 -21.99
CA GLY A 195 6.56 -2.97 -22.28
C GLY A 195 7.31 -2.49 -21.03
N THR A 196 8.33 -1.65 -21.24
CA THR A 196 9.12 -1.02 -20.14
C THR A 196 8.33 0.08 -19.41
N GLY A 197 8.85 0.57 -18.28
CA GLY A 197 8.23 1.66 -17.52
C GLY A 197 6.92 1.31 -16.83
N THR A 198 6.62 0.03 -16.60
CA THR A 198 5.37 -0.43 -15.98
C THR A 198 5.63 -1.23 -14.70
N ALA A 199 4.64 -1.30 -13.84
CA ALA A 199 4.67 -2.18 -12.66
C ALA A 199 4.95 -3.65 -13.03
N ALA A 200 4.34 -4.14 -14.13
CA ALA A 200 4.58 -5.50 -14.59
C ALA A 200 6.02 -5.73 -15.04
N HIS A 201 6.62 -4.77 -15.75
CA HIS A 201 8.05 -4.84 -16.12
C HIS A 201 8.95 -4.92 -14.88
N ALA A 202 8.68 -4.06 -13.90
CA ALA A 202 9.49 -3.97 -12.68
C ALA A 202 9.39 -5.26 -11.85
N ILE A 203 8.18 -5.78 -11.60
CA ILE A 203 8.03 -6.98 -10.76
C ILE A 203 8.58 -8.24 -11.45
N ILE A 204 8.49 -8.36 -12.77
CA ILE A 204 9.12 -9.44 -13.52
C ILE A 204 10.65 -9.42 -13.29
N GLY A 205 11.28 -8.25 -13.37
CA GLY A 205 12.70 -8.09 -13.10
C GLY A 205 13.07 -8.44 -11.66
N LEU A 206 12.34 -7.88 -10.69
CA LEU A 206 12.53 -8.15 -9.26
C LEU A 206 12.38 -9.64 -8.92
N ALA A 207 11.51 -10.37 -9.61
CA ALA A 207 11.33 -11.81 -9.44
C ALA A 207 12.37 -12.65 -10.20
N GLY A 208 13.36 -12.04 -10.85
CA GLY A 208 14.43 -12.73 -11.59
C GLY A 208 14.06 -13.13 -13.01
N GLY A 209 12.92 -12.68 -13.53
CA GLY A 209 12.53 -12.87 -14.93
C GLY A 209 13.09 -11.79 -15.85
N LYS A 210 12.84 -11.94 -17.14
CA LYS A 210 13.04 -10.91 -18.18
C LYS A 210 11.69 -10.58 -18.80
N ASN A 211 11.34 -9.30 -18.89
CA ASN A 211 10.18 -8.94 -19.71
C ASN A 211 10.47 -9.33 -21.17
N ALA A 212 9.63 -10.20 -21.74
CA ALA A 212 9.76 -10.67 -23.12
C ALA A 212 9.64 -9.51 -24.14
N VAL A 213 9.10 -8.36 -23.72
CA VAL A 213 8.84 -7.21 -24.57
C VAL A 213 9.44 -5.94 -23.94
N THR A 214 10.48 -5.39 -24.60
CA THR A 214 11.17 -4.17 -24.16
C THR A 214 11.25 -3.10 -25.24
N GLY A 215 10.66 -3.34 -26.42
CA GLY A 215 10.73 -2.44 -27.57
C GLY A 215 9.81 -1.22 -27.50
N PHE A 216 9.04 -1.05 -26.41
CA PHE A 216 8.17 0.10 -26.17
C PHE A 216 7.95 0.34 -24.68
N GLU A 217 7.53 1.54 -24.36
CA GLU A 217 7.12 1.94 -22.99
C GLU A 217 5.60 1.84 -22.83
N GLY A 218 5.17 1.49 -21.61
CA GLY A 218 3.75 1.36 -21.27
C GLY A 218 3.10 0.08 -21.77
N TYR A 219 1.82 0.17 -22.11
CA TYR A 219 1.03 -0.97 -22.59
C TYR A 219 0.65 -0.76 -24.05
N LYS A 220 0.90 -1.76 -24.91
CA LYS A 220 0.54 -1.70 -26.35
C LYS A 220 -0.04 -3.01 -26.84
N ARG A 221 -0.94 -2.90 -27.82
CA ARG A 221 -1.43 -4.06 -28.58
C ARG A 221 -0.30 -4.60 -29.45
N MET A 222 -0.09 -5.92 -29.39
CA MET A 222 0.92 -6.62 -30.15
C MET A 222 0.28 -7.37 -31.33
N THR A 223 1.02 -7.47 -32.44
CA THR A 223 0.69 -8.39 -33.52
C THR A 223 1.05 -9.83 -33.13
N ASP A 224 0.41 -10.81 -33.74
CA ASP A 224 0.74 -12.22 -33.53
C ASP A 224 2.20 -12.56 -33.81
N GLU A 225 2.76 -11.93 -34.86
CA GLU A 225 4.17 -12.05 -35.21
C GLU A 225 5.09 -11.50 -34.14
N ALA A 226 4.77 -10.32 -33.58
CA ALA A 226 5.56 -9.72 -32.49
C ALA A 226 5.58 -10.58 -31.24
N VAL A 227 4.44 -11.18 -30.86
CA VAL A 227 4.33 -12.10 -29.72
C VAL A 227 5.13 -13.37 -29.98
N THR A 228 5.00 -13.94 -31.18
CA THR A 228 5.75 -15.15 -31.58
C THR A 228 7.26 -14.88 -31.56
N THR A 229 7.70 -13.75 -32.06
CA THR A 229 9.12 -13.33 -32.08
C THR A 229 9.65 -13.07 -30.66
N ALA A 230 8.84 -12.49 -29.76
CA ALA A 230 9.19 -12.32 -28.36
C ALA A 230 9.43 -13.66 -27.66
N ALA A 231 8.85 -14.74 -28.18
CA ALA A 231 9.01 -16.13 -27.77
C ALA A 231 9.01 -16.31 -26.23
N PRO A 232 7.94 -15.90 -25.52
CA PRO A 232 7.88 -15.98 -24.06
C PRO A 232 7.95 -17.43 -23.58
N ASP A 233 8.67 -17.64 -22.46
CA ASP A 233 8.72 -18.92 -21.75
C ASP A 233 7.52 -19.08 -20.82
N VAL A 234 6.94 -17.96 -20.36
CA VAL A 234 5.80 -17.89 -19.42
C VAL A 234 4.90 -16.71 -19.78
N ILE A 235 3.59 -16.94 -19.71
CA ILE A 235 2.59 -15.86 -19.73
C ILE A 235 2.21 -15.54 -18.29
N LEU A 236 2.27 -14.25 -17.94
CA LEU A 236 1.82 -13.73 -16.64
C LEU A 236 0.55 -12.92 -16.85
N VAL A 237 -0.50 -13.22 -16.10
CA VAL A 237 -1.79 -12.52 -16.16
C VAL A 237 -2.28 -12.15 -14.78
N MET A 238 -3.10 -11.09 -14.71
CA MET A 238 -3.83 -10.77 -13.50
C MET A 238 -5.08 -11.63 -13.36
N ASP A 239 -5.38 -12.06 -12.13
CA ASP A 239 -6.70 -12.57 -11.81
C ASP A 239 -7.72 -11.43 -11.91
N ARG A 240 -8.71 -11.64 -12.73
CA ARG A 240 -9.91 -10.82 -12.88
C ARG A 240 -11.12 -11.71 -12.79
N GLU A 241 -12.18 -11.23 -12.17
CA GLU A 241 -13.45 -11.93 -12.10
C GLU A 241 -14.32 -11.65 -13.34
N GLY A 242 -15.27 -12.56 -13.61
CA GLY A 242 -16.26 -12.40 -14.65
C GLY A 242 -15.73 -12.59 -16.06
N ASN A 243 -16.43 -11.95 -17.04
CA ASN A 243 -16.17 -12.10 -18.48
C ASN A 243 -14.80 -11.56 -18.94
N HIS A 244 -14.07 -10.86 -18.08
CA HIS A 244 -12.74 -10.32 -18.37
C HIS A 244 -11.61 -11.24 -17.87
N ALA A 245 -11.95 -12.43 -17.36
CA ALA A 245 -10.95 -13.39 -16.90
C ALA A 245 -10.19 -13.97 -18.11
N ILE A 246 -8.87 -13.78 -18.09
CA ILE A 246 -7.98 -14.44 -19.05
C ILE A 246 -7.66 -15.82 -18.50
N THR A 247 -8.15 -16.88 -19.13
CA THR A 247 -7.88 -18.26 -18.71
C THR A 247 -6.69 -18.87 -19.46
N ALA A 248 -6.06 -19.88 -18.90
CA ALA A 248 -5.01 -20.61 -19.62
C ALA A 248 -5.55 -21.25 -20.92
N GLU A 249 -6.80 -21.70 -20.88
CA GLU A 249 -7.48 -22.26 -22.06
C GLU A 249 -7.67 -21.19 -23.15
N SER A 250 -8.22 -20.01 -22.79
CA SER A 250 -8.40 -18.91 -23.77
C SER A 250 -7.08 -18.45 -24.37
N LEU A 251 -5.99 -18.41 -23.58
CA LEU A 251 -4.65 -18.08 -24.08
C LEU A 251 -4.11 -19.13 -25.03
N SER A 252 -4.30 -20.42 -24.72
CA SER A 252 -3.79 -21.52 -25.54
C SER A 252 -4.40 -21.59 -26.95
N THR A 253 -5.60 -21.01 -27.12
CA THR A 253 -6.28 -20.93 -28.41
C THR A 253 -5.80 -19.79 -29.30
N LEU A 254 -5.12 -18.78 -28.72
CA LEU A 254 -4.65 -17.63 -29.49
C LEU A 254 -3.50 -18.02 -30.45
N PRO A 255 -3.63 -17.68 -31.74
CA PRO A 255 -2.60 -17.95 -32.75
C PRO A 255 -1.23 -17.37 -32.37
N ALA A 256 -1.21 -16.21 -31.72
CA ALA A 256 0.01 -15.55 -31.23
C ALA A 256 0.74 -16.33 -30.13
N ILE A 257 0.01 -17.02 -29.24
CA ILE A 257 0.56 -17.71 -28.07
C ILE A 257 0.95 -19.15 -28.38
N ARG A 258 0.10 -19.88 -29.13
CA ARG A 258 0.26 -21.30 -29.40
C ARG A 258 1.65 -21.70 -29.89
N PRO A 259 2.34 -20.97 -30.80
CA PRO A 259 3.67 -21.35 -31.28
C PRO A 259 4.82 -20.99 -30.35
N THR A 260 4.55 -20.25 -29.25
CA THR A 260 5.57 -19.84 -28.28
C THR A 260 5.95 -20.98 -27.33
N PRO A 261 7.12 -20.92 -26.64
CA PRO A 261 7.45 -21.88 -25.58
C PRO A 261 6.36 -21.93 -24.49
N ALA A 262 5.83 -20.78 -24.07
CA ALA A 262 4.75 -20.72 -23.08
C ALA A 262 3.48 -21.43 -23.56
N GLY A 263 3.09 -21.22 -24.82
CA GLY A 263 1.91 -21.87 -25.38
C GLY A 263 2.04 -23.39 -25.50
N ARG A 264 3.20 -23.88 -25.94
CA ARG A 264 3.48 -25.33 -26.05
C ARG A 264 3.50 -26.03 -24.69
N ASN A 265 3.96 -25.35 -23.64
CA ASN A 265 4.11 -25.93 -22.31
C ASN A 265 2.92 -25.60 -21.38
N GLY A 266 1.93 -24.83 -21.82
CA GLY A 266 0.83 -24.37 -20.99
C GLY A 266 1.31 -23.51 -19.81
N ALA A 267 2.45 -22.81 -19.95
CA ALA A 267 3.10 -22.08 -18.88
C ALA A 267 2.41 -20.72 -18.65
N VAL A 268 1.37 -20.72 -17.83
CA VAL A 268 0.60 -19.52 -17.45
C VAL A 268 0.64 -19.35 -15.94
N ILE A 269 1.08 -18.19 -15.47
CA ILE A 269 1.04 -17.77 -14.06
C ILE A 269 -0.08 -16.76 -13.90
N ARG A 270 -0.90 -16.94 -12.86
CA ARG A 270 -1.99 -16.05 -12.49
C ARG A 270 -1.77 -15.51 -11.09
N MET A 271 -1.89 -14.20 -10.90
CA MET A 271 -1.77 -13.57 -9.59
C MET A 271 -2.81 -12.47 -9.43
N ASN A 272 -3.27 -12.22 -8.20
CA ASN A 272 -4.15 -11.11 -7.91
C ASN A 272 -3.55 -9.78 -8.41
N GLY A 273 -4.35 -8.95 -9.08
CA GLY A 273 -3.86 -7.75 -9.75
C GLY A 273 -3.25 -6.72 -8.81
N LEU A 274 -3.90 -6.41 -7.69
CA LEU A 274 -3.36 -5.47 -6.69
C LEU A 274 -2.08 -6.02 -6.03
N TYR A 275 -2.06 -7.31 -5.72
CA TYR A 275 -0.89 -7.97 -5.13
C TYR A 275 0.32 -7.94 -6.06
N LEU A 276 0.09 -8.18 -7.36
CA LEU A 276 1.13 -8.21 -8.39
C LEU A 276 1.65 -6.81 -8.76
N LEU A 277 0.76 -5.83 -8.92
CA LEU A 277 1.07 -4.55 -9.58
C LEU A 277 0.96 -3.33 -8.65
N GLY A 278 0.46 -3.49 -7.42
CA GLY A 278 0.18 -2.35 -6.56
C GLY A 278 1.41 -1.65 -5.98
N PHE A 279 2.55 -2.32 -5.92
CA PHE A 279 3.77 -1.79 -5.30
C PHE A 279 3.50 -1.13 -3.95
N GLY A 280 2.86 -1.92 -3.08
CA GLY A 280 2.50 -1.59 -1.71
C GLY A 280 3.28 -2.43 -0.68
N PRO A 281 2.83 -2.48 0.58
CA PRO A 281 3.50 -3.20 1.66
C PRO A 281 3.76 -4.70 1.41
N ARG A 282 2.98 -5.35 0.52
CA ARG A 282 3.12 -6.78 0.22
C ARG A 282 4.04 -7.09 -0.97
N THR A 283 4.67 -6.09 -1.59
CA THR A 283 5.45 -6.27 -2.84
C THR A 283 6.59 -7.26 -2.68
N ALA A 284 7.34 -7.25 -1.57
CA ALA A 284 8.42 -8.20 -1.34
C ALA A 284 7.91 -9.65 -1.36
N LYS A 285 6.74 -9.90 -0.78
CA LYS A 285 6.09 -11.22 -0.81
C LYS A 285 5.62 -11.57 -2.22
N ALA A 286 5.03 -10.63 -2.97
CA ALA A 286 4.60 -10.85 -4.34
C ALA A 286 5.79 -11.21 -5.26
N VAL A 287 6.94 -10.57 -5.07
CA VAL A 287 8.19 -10.90 -5.76
C VAL A 287 8.65 -12.34 -5.46
N ALA A 288 8.64 -12.73 -4.18
CA ALA A 288 9.03 -14.09 -3.77
C ALA A 288 8.08 -15.14 -4.35
N ASP A 289 6.77 -14.91 -4.28
CA ASP A 289 5.76 -15.82 -4.81
C ASP A 289 5.86 -15.93 -6.34
N LEU A 290 6.09 -14.82 -7.06
CA LEU A 290 6.31 -14.84 -8.50
C LEU A 290 7.61 -15.56 -8.86
N SER A 291 8.70 -15.33 -8.12
CA SER A 291 9.96 -16.05 -8.32
C SER A 291 9.79 -17.56 -8.13
N THR A 292 9.05 -17.96 -7.09
CA THR A 292 8.72 -19.40 -6.87
C THR A 292 7.88 -19.95 -8.01
N ALA A 293 6.89 -19.21 -8.50
CA ALA A 293 6.06 -19.65 -9.62
C ALA A 293 6.87 -19.76 -10.95
N LEU A 294 7.88 -18.91 -11.11
CA LEU A 294 8.76 -18.97 -12.30
C LEU A 294 9.74 -20.15 -12.26
N TYR A 295 10.31 -20.47 -11.08
CA TYR A 295 11.49 -21.34 -11.02
C TYR A 295 11.35 -22.58 -10.12
N GLY A 296 10.27 -22.68 -9.36
CA GLY A 296 10.16 -23.60 -8.25
C GLY A 296 10.90 -23.08 -7.01
N SER A 297 10.74 -23.68 -5.89
CA SER A 297 11.44 -23.35 -4.63
C SER A 297 12.83 -23.96 -4.62
#